data_aec3ec8502f81e599ac83dc38ea8638b
#
_entry.id   aec3ec8502f81e599ac83dc38ea8638b
#
_cell.length_a   1.000
_cell.length_b   1.000
_cell.length_c   1.000
_cell.angle_alpha   90.00
_cell.angle_beta   90.00
_cell.angle_gamma   90.00
#
_symmetry.space_group_name_H-M   'P 1'
#
loop_
_entity.id
_entity.type
_entity.pdbx_description
1 polymer ?
#
loop_
_entity_poly.entity_id
_entity_poly.type
_entity_poly.pdbx_seq_one_letter_code
_entity_poly.pdbx_strand_id
1 'polypeptide(L)'
;MALPTTKRLLISISFLALMILSLNSCYKDNEEDLYGNNCQTSNVSFSATIQPVLNANCVSCHSGAGASAGIRLSNHSEVSAAIDGGRFIGAIKHQGGFSAMPPSGPKLTTCQISQIEAWVAQGKPNN
;
A
#
# COMPACT_ATOMS: atom_id res chain seq x y z
N MET A 1 4.11 56.17 31.14
CA MET A 1 2.76 55.80 31.60
C MET A 1 2.65 54.27 31.66
N ALA A 2 2.58 53.69 32.86
CA ALA A 2 2.47 52.25 33.00
C ALA A 2 0.99 51.82 32.85
N LEU A 3 0.71 50.82 32.03
CA LEU A 3 -0.65 50.27 31.88
C LEU A 3 -1.17 49.76 33.23
N PRO A 4 -2.43 50.00 33.55
CA PRO A 4 -3.03 49.48 34.79
C PRO A 4 -2.97 47.96 34.81
N THR A 5 -2.73 47.39 35.99
CA THR A 5 -2.53 45.95 36.25
C THR A 5 -3.62 45.08 35.64
N THR A 6 -4.86 45.52 35.63
CA THR A 6 -6.00 44.81 35.01
C THR A 6 -5.87 44.65 33.50
N LYS A 7 -5.37 45.66 32.76
CA LYS A 7 -5.14 45.55 31.33
C LYS A 7 -3.98 44.60 31.00
N ARG A 8 -2.92 44.58 31.81
CA ARG A 8 -1.81 43.63 31.66
C ARG A 8 -2.30 42.18 31.84
N LEU A 9 -3.15 41.94 32.85
CA LEU A 9 -3.72 40.62 33.11
C LEU A 9 -4.58 40.15 31.92
N LEU A 10 -5.44 40.98 31.36
CA LEU A 10 -6.28 40.68 30.23
C LEU A 10 -5.47 40.36 28.96
N ILE A 11 -4.40 41.10 28.71
CA ILE A 11 -3.51 40.83 27.58
C ILE A 11 -2.78 39.49 27.74
N SER A 12 -2.32 39.16 28.94
CA SER A 12 -1.66 37.86 29.23
C SER A 12 -2.61 36.69 29.06
N ILE A 13 -3.86 36.81 29.48
CA ILE A 13 -4.89 35.76 29.32
C ILE A 13 -5.22 35.59 27.84
N SER A 14 -5.33 36.67 27.07
CA SER A 14 -5.60 36.61 25.63
C SER A 14 -4.46 35.96 24.86
N PHE A 15 -3.20 36.25 25.21
CA PHE A 15 -2.03 35.60 24.61
C PHE A 15 -1.96 34.11 24.93
N LEU A 16 -2.28 33.72 26.18
CA LEU A 16 -2.31 32.32 26.61
C LEU A 16 -3.43 31.54 25.88
N ALA A 17 -4.61 32.14 25.72
CA ALA A 17 -5.71 31.56 24.99
C ALA A 17 -5.38 31.35 23.49
N LEU A 18 -4.70 32.32 22.87
CA LEU A 18 -4.27 32.23 21.48
C LEU A 18 -3.20 31.13 21.28
N MET A 19 -2.32 30.94 22.25
CA MET A 19 -1.29 29.90 22.23
C MET A 19 -1.88 28.49 22.38
N ILE A 20 -2.97 28.35 23.16
CA ILE A 20 -3.66 27.07 23.33
C ILE A 20 -4.44 26.67 22.07
N LEU A 21 -4.98 27.64 21.31
CA LEU A 21 -5.67 27.37 20.04
C LEU A 21 -4.71 26.92 18.93
N SER A 22 -3.44 27.30 18.97
CA SER A 22 -2.45 26.89 17.96
C SER A 22 -1.90 25.49 18.15
N LEU A 23 -2.15 24.81 19.26
CA LEU A 23 -1.67 23.45 19.54
C LEU A 23 -2.57 22.32 19.00
N ASN A 24 -3.69 22.64 18.39
CA ASN A 24 -4.58 21.65 17.78
C ASN A 24 -4.24 21.31 16.31
N SER A 25 -3.06 21.67 15.83
CA SER A 25 -2.61 21.38 14.45
C SER A 25 -1.80 20.09 14.35
N CYS A 26 -2.10 19.08 15.18
CA CYS A 26 -1.72 17.70 14.87
C CYS A 26 -2.93 17.01 14.24
N TYR A 27 -3.18 17.33 12.98
CA TYR A 27 -4.00 16.49 12.13
C TYR A 27 -3.20 15.21 11.88
N LYS A 28 -3.70 14.08 12.35
CA LYS A 28 -3.20 12.76 11.99
C LYS A 28 -3.46 12.57 10.49
N ASP A 29 -2.48 12.86 9.68
CA ASP A 29 -2.43 12.31 8.32
C ASP A 29 -2.17 10.81 8.45
N ASN A 30 -3.24 10.04 8.55
CA ASN A 30 -3.21 8.61 8.34
C ASN A 30 -3.04 8.43 6.83
N GLU A 31 -1.85 8.03 6.38
CA GLU A 31 -1.64 7.65 4.97
C GLU A 31 -2.66 6.58 4.53
N GLU A 32 -3.14 5.76 5.44
CA GLU A 32 -4.22 4.80 5.19
C GLU A 32 -5.56 5.47 4.84
N ASP A 33 -5.89 6.62 5.41
CA ASP A 33 -7.13 7.35 5.08
C ASP A 33 -7.00 8.14 3.76
N LEU A 34 -5.79 8.59 3.40
CA LEU A 34 -5.55 9.27 2.12
C LEU A 34 -5.43 8.31 0.93
N TYR A 35 -4.94 7.09 1.15
CA TYR A 35 -4.73 6.09 0.10
C TYR A 35 -5.56 4.81 0.29
N GLY A 36 -6.08 4.54 1.48
CA GLY A 36 -6.83 3.33 1.82
C GLY A 36 -8.23 3.28 1.23
N ASN A 37 -8.87 4.42 1.00
CA ASN A 37 -10.22 4.49 0.44
C ASN A 37 -10.29 4.40 -1.08
N ASN A 38 -9.17 4.35 -1.79
CA ASN A 38 -9.09 4.23 -3.26
C ASN A 38 -8.51 2.91 -3.75
N CYS A 39 -8.56 1.86 -2.94
CA CYS A 39 -8.15 0.53 -3.39
C CYS A 39 -9.15 -0.03 -4.40
N GLN A 40 -8.90 0.25 -5.68
CA GLN A 40 -9.75 -0.21 -6.77
C GLN A 40 -9.64 -1.73 -6.94
N THR A 41 -10.68 -2.45 -6.59
CA THR A 41 -10.79 -3.91 -6.72
C THR A 41 -11.86 -4.34 -7.72
N SER A 42 -12.58 -3.39 -8.32
CA SER A 42 -13.50 -3.65 -9.42
C SER A 42 -12.82 -3.41 -10.77
N ASN A 43 -13.05 -4.28 -11.76
CA ASN A 43 -12.46 -4.18 -13.11
C ASN A 43 -10.93 -3.99 -13.10
N VAL A 44 -10.24 -4.80 -12.31
CA VAL A 44 -8.78 -4.72 -12.18
C VAL A 44 -8.12 -5.10 -13.50
N SER A 45 -7.33 -4.18 -14.06
CA SER A 45 -6.60 -4.39 -15.30
C SER A 45 -5.26 -5.08 -15.06
N PHE A 46 -4.92 -6.06 -15.90
CA PHE A 46 -3.59 -6.67 -15.87
C PHE A 46 -2.51 -5.64 -16.20
N SER A 47 -2.65 -4.95 -17.33
CA SER A 47 -1.62 -4.03 -17.82
C SER A 47 -1.47 -2.77 -16.96
N ALA A 48 -2.58 -2.22 -16.46
CA ALA A 48 -2.56 -0.97 -15.70
C ALA A 48 -2.34 -1.15 -14.18
N THR A 49 -2.68 -2.31 -13.62
CA THR A 49 -2.64 -2.53 -12.16
C THR A 49 -1.69 -3.66 -11.77
N ILE A 50 -1.88 -4.86 -12.33
CA ILE A 50 -1.17 -6.06 -11.89
C ILE A 50 0.29 -6.04 -12.37
N GLN A 51 0.52 -5.80 -13.66
CA GLN A 51 1.86 -5.80 -14.23
C GLN A 51 2.83 -4.79 -13.56
N PRO A 52 2.43 -3.53 -13.25
CA PRO A 52 3.27 -2.61 -12.50
C PRO A 52 3.67 -3.12 -11.10
N VAL A 53 2.74 -3.72 -10.36
CA VAL A 53 3.03 -4.31 -9.03
C VAL A 53 4.05 -5.44 -9.16
N LEU A 54 3.91 -6.32 -10.15
CA LEU A 54 4.83 -7.43 -10.39
C LEU A 54 6.21 -6.94 -10.84
N ASN A 55 6.27 -5.95 -11.73
CA ASN A 55 7.52 -5.36 -12.18
C ASN A 55 8.33 -4.76 -11.03
N ALA A 56 7.65 -4.08 -10.11
CA ALA A 56 8.31 -3.44 -8.98
C ALA A 56 8.80 -4.44 -7.91
N ASN A 57 8.13 -5.59 -7.73
CA ASN A 57 8.34 -6.44 -6.57
C ASN A 57 8.81 -7.87 -6.88
N CYS A 58 8.65 -8.35 -8.12
CA CYS A 58 8.78 -9.77 -8.43
C CYS A 58 9.71 -10.08 -9.61
N VAL A 59 9.56 -9.32 -10.72
CA VAL A 59 10.18 -9.63 -12.01
C VAL A 59 11.70 -9.63 -11.96
N SER A 60 12.31 -8.86 -11.06
CA SER A 60 13.78 -8.85 -10.88
C SER A 60 14.37 -10.24 -10.59
N CYS A 61 13.63 -11.09 -9.87
CA CYS A 61 14.03 -12.46 -9.54
C CYS A 61 13.27 -13.51 -10.36
N HIS A 62 12.11 -13.15 -10.90
CA HIS A 62 11.19 -14.06 -11.57
C HIS A 62 11.04 -13.73 -13.06
N SER A 63 12.17 -13.60 -13.77
CA SER A 63 12.18 -13.34 -15.22
C SER A 63 13.23 -14.17 -15.97
N GLY A 64 12.99 -14.38 -17.27
CA GLY A 64 13.92 -15.04 -18.16
C GLY A 64 14.18 -16.51 -17.85
N ALA A 65 15.26 -17.05 -18.43
CA ALA A 65 15.66 -18.46 -18.28
C ALA A 65 16.17 -18.80 -16.89
N GLY A 66 16.70 -17.81 -16.15
CA GLY A 66 17.23 -17.96 -14.79
C GLY A 66 16.24 -17.64 -13.68
N ALA A 67 14.94 -17.61 -13.98
CA ALA A 67 13.92 -17.30 -13.01
C ALA A 67 13.99 -18.18 -11.76
N SER A 68 13.92 -17.57 -10.59
CA SER A 68 13.98 -18.26 -9.29
C SER A 68 12.92 -19.34 -9.20
N ALA A 69 13.33 -20.53 -8.81
CA ALA A 69 12.49 -21.74 -8.76
C ALA A 69 11.75 -22.06 -10.08
N GLY A 70 12.24 -21.58 -11.21
CA GLY A 70 11.61 -21.76 -12.51
C GLY A 70 10.29 -20.99 -12.71
N ILE A 71 9.90 -20.16 -11.76
CA ILE A 71 8.66 -19.37 -11.81
C ILE A 71 8.94 -18.05 -12.54
N ARG A 72 8.22 -17.80 -13.62
CA ARG A 72 8.32 -16.56 -14.39
C ARG A 72 7.05 -15.72 -14.21
N LEU A 73 7.23 -14.39 -14.15
CA LEU A 73 6.17 -13.42 -13.87
C LEU A 73 6.26 -12.17 -14.76
N SER A 74 6.85 -12.30 -15.95
CA SER A 74 7.13 -11.16 -16.85
C SER A 74 5.95 -10.76 -17.73
N ASN A 75 4.97 -11.64 -17.89
CA ASN A 75 3.81 -11.40 -18.74
C ASN A 75 2.57 -12.12 -18.21
N HIS A 76 1.42 -11.80 -18.80
CA HIS A 76 0.10 -12.32 -18.35
C HIS A 76 0.05 -13.85 -18.30
N SER A 77 0.55 -14.56 -19.32
CA SER A 77 0.48 -16.02 -19.38
C SER A 77 1.33 -16.68 -18.29
N GLU A 78 2.51 -16.13 -18.03
CA GLU A 78 3.42 -16.61 -16.97
C GLU A 78 2.81 -16.40 -15.58
N VAL A 79 2.23 -15.23 -15.35
CA VAL A 79 1.56 -14.90 -14.08
C VAL A 79 0.34 -15.79 -13.86
N SER A 80 -0.50 -15.99 -14.88
CA SER A 80 -1.66 -16.88 -14.81
C SER A 80 -1.26 -18.31 -14.48
N ALA A 81 -0.21 -18.83 -15.13
CA ALA A 81 0.30 -20.16 -14.84
C ALA A 81 0.86 -20.29 -13.41
N ALA A 82 1.56 -19.27 -12.92
CA ALA A 82 2.07 -19.25 -11.55
C ALA A 82 0.94 -19.27 -10.50
N ILE A 83 -0.15 -18.57 -10.77
CA ILE A 83 -1.34 -18.55 -9.90
C ILE A 83 -2.05 -19.90 -9.94
N ASP A 84 -2.21 -20.49 -11.12
CA ASP A 84 -2.85 -21.81 -11.30
C ASP A 84 -2.05 -22.94 -10.61
N GLY A 85 -0.74 -22.73 -10.41
CA GLY A 85 0.11 -23.59 -9.57
C GLY A 85 -0.23 -23.57 -8.08
N GLY A 86 -1.14 -22.70 -7.62
CA GLY A 86 -1.76 -22.69 -6.30
C GLY A 86 -0.90 -22.14 -5.16
N ARG A 87 0.37 -21.77 -5.41
CA ARG A 87 1.28 -21.26 -4.36
C ARG A 87 1.39 -19.75 -4.30
N PHE A 88 1.05 -19.06 -5.38
CA PHE A 88 1.31 -17.63 -5.57
C PHE A 88 0.63 -16.78 -4.48
N ILE A 89 -0.68 -16.94 -4.28
CA ILE A 89 -1.45 -16.14 -3.32
C ILE A 89 -0.96 -16.37 -1.89
N GLY A 90 -0.72 -17.63 -1.49
CA GLY A 90 -0.19 -17.94 -0.16
C GLY A 90 1.19 -17.30 0.09
N ALA A 91 2.05 -17.29 -0.93
CA ALA A 91 3.38 -16.70 -0.86
C ALA A 91 3.35 -15.18 -0.66
N ILE A 92 2.57 -14.43 -1.45
CA ILE A 92 2.47 -12.96 -1.34
C ILE A 92 1.74 -12.52 -0.06
N LYS A 93 0.88 -13.37 0.49
CA LYS A 93 0.18 -13.14 1.77
C LYS A 93 1.04 -13.53 2.98
N HIS A 94 2.20 -14.12 2.77
CA HIS A 94 3.06 -14.67 3.82
C HIS A 94 2.32 -15.69 4.70
N GLN A 95 1.49 -16.52 4.09
CA GLN A 95 0.74 -17.56 4.82
C GLN A 95 1.65 -18.71 5.26
N GLY A 96 1.34 -19.31 6.41
CA GLY A 96 2.05 -20.50 6.89
C GLY A 96 2.02 -21.65 5.89
N GLY A 97 3.13 -22.35 5.70
CA GLY A 97 3.29 -23.42 4.70
C GLY A 97 3.72 -22.96 3.30
N PHE A 98 3.83 -21.65 3.07
CA PHE A 98 4.32 -21.04 1.82
C PHE A 98 5.63 -20.28 2.07
N SER A 99 6.52 -20.28 1.07
CA SER A 99 7.69 -19.40 1.09
C SER A 99 7.23 -17.97 0.90
N ALA A 100 7.50 -17.11 1.88
CA ALA A 100 7.12 -15.70 1.82
C ALA A 100 7.77 -14.98 0.63
N MET A 101 6.98 -14.21 -0.11
CA MET A 101 7.44 -13.42 -1.25
C MET A 101 6.98 -11.96 -1.13
N PRO A 102 7.89 -10.99 -1.37
CA PRO A 102 9.34 -11.12 -1.60
C PRO A 102 10.09 -11.71 -0.41
N PRO A 103 11.16 -12.51 -0.61
CA PRO A 103 11.81 -13.24 0.49
C PRO A 103 12.59 -12.35 1.46
N SER A 104 13.07 -11.21 1.01
CA SER A 104 13.92 -10.28 1.80
C SER A 104 13.35 -8.86 1.85
N GLY A 105 12.13 -8.65 1.32
CA GLY A 105 11.46 -7.36 1.28
C GLY A 105 10.23 -7.30 2.16
N PRO A 106 9.63 -6.11 2.27
CA PRO A 106 8.34 -5.98 2.91
C PRO A 106 7.28 -6.78 2.13
N LYS A 107 6.30 -7.29 2.85
CA LYS A 107 5.08 -7.84 2.26
C LYS A 107 4.42 -6.78 1.35
N LEU A 108 3.79 -7.20 0.28
CA LEU A 108 2.94 -6.31 -0.51
C LEU A 108 1.90 -5.62 0.37
N THR A 109 1.52 -4.39 0.01
CA THR A 109 0.47 -3.68 0.75
C THR A 109 -0.85 -4.45 0.70
N THR A 110 -1.71 -4.21 1.67
CA THR A 110 -3.03 -4.83 1.70
C THR A 110 -3.81 -4.56 0.42
N CYS A 111 -3.72 -3.34 -0.12
CA CYS A 111 -4.37 -2.97 -1.36
C CYS A 111 -3.82 -3.76 -2.57
N GLN A 112 -2.50 -3.87 -2.72
CA GLN A 112 -1.90 -4.65 -3.81
C GLN A 112 -2.33 -6.12 -3.78
N ILE A 113 -2.38 -6.70 -2.58
CA ILE A 113 -2.86 -8.08 -2.41
C ILE A 113 -4.34 -8.18 -2.79
N SER A 114 -5.18 -7.26 -2.31
CA SER A 114 -6.62 -7.24 -2.64
C SER A 114 -6.87 -7.05 -4.14
N GLN A 115 -6.07 -6.22 -4.81
CA GLN A 115 -6.15 -6.06 -6.26
C GLN A 115 -5.79 -7.34 -7.01
N ILE A 116 -4.73 -8.03 -6.60
CA ILE A 116 -4.34 -9.31 -7.21
C ILE A 116 -5.44 -10.36 -6.98
N GLU A 117 -5.97 -10.49 -5.76
CA GLU A 117 -7.05 -11.42 -5.44
C GLU A 117 -8.32 -11.10 -6.25
N ALA A 118 -8.68 -9.83 -6.38
CA ALA A 118 -9.82 -9.40 -7.18
C ALA A 118 -9.63 -9.71 -8.67
N TRP A 119 -8.44 -9.47 -9.23
CA TRP A 119 -8.11 -9.83 -10.61
C TRP A 119 -8.21 -11.34 -10.86
N VAL A 120 -7.75 -12.15 -9.91
CA VAL A 120 -7.90 -13.62 -9.96
C VAL A 120 -9.37 -14.02 -9.94
N ALA A 121 -10.16 -13.43 -9.03
CA ALA A 121 -11.61 -13.71 -8.93
C ALA A 121 -12.39 -13.28 -10.20
N GLN A 122 -11.91 -12.27 -10.93
CA GLN A 122 -12.45 -11.82 -12.21
C GLN A 122 -12.05 -12.74 -13.40
N GLY A 123 -11.35 -13.84 -13.15
CA GLY A 123 -10.92 -14.77 -14.20
C GLY A 123 -9.60 -14.40 -14.85
N LYS A 124 -8.82 -13.56 -14.24
CA LYS A 124 -7.49 -13.15 -14.74
C LYS A 124 -7.54 -12.56 -16.15
N PRO A 125 -8.33 -11.49 -16.41
CA PRO A 125 -8.43 -10.91 -17.75
C PRO A 125 -7.08 -10.34 -18.21
N ASN A 126 -6.77 -10.48 -19.50
CA ASN A 126 -5.60 -9.89 -20.14
C ASN A 126 -6.00 -8.56 -20.80
N ASN A 127 -6.07 -7.49 -20.03
CA ASN A 127 -6.61 -6.20 -20.44
C ASN A 127 -5.69 -5.02 -20.04
#